data_756292cad88d6619a62dedebd2c5c8d8
#
_entry.id   756292cad88d6619a62dedebd2c5c8d8
#
_cell.length_a   1.000
_cell.length_b   1.000
_cell.length_c   1.000
_cell.angle_alpha   90.00
_cell.angle_beta   90.00
_cell.angle_gamma   90.00
#
_symmetry.space_group_name_H-M   'P 1'
#
loop_
_entity.id
_entity.type
_entity.pdbx_description
1 polymer ?
#
loop_
_entity_poly.entity_id
_entity_poly.type
_entity_poly.pdbx_seq_one_letter_code
_entity_poly.pdbx_strand_id
1 'polypeptide(L)'
;AFGAKQVWYESNLPHADKTIHSIEDIATLTKPNPKLEGLLPFIIQRLKEFEPAIHEIGHEIKFAIARGPLNIASFLMGTTEFMMAIMMNPEETHQLLKVISEFTIDWLRYQKEQFPSIEGILVLDDIVGFVGEDECREFVVPYLKPIFAAFETQVRFFHNDAHGLVSTP
;
A
#
# COMPACT_ATOMS: atom_id res chain seq x y z
N ALA A 1 0.41 6.53 7.86
CA ALA A 1 -0.62 6.00 8.75
C ALA A 1 -0.03 5.13 9.86
N PHE A 2 0.90 4.24 9.57
CA PHE A 2 1.57 3.33 10.53
C PHE A 2 2.58 4.01 11.48
N GLY A 3 2.47 5.30 11.73
CA GLY A 3 3.34 6.02 12.67
C GLY A 3 4.72 6.42 12.11
N ALA A 4 5.04 6.06 10.88
CA ALA A 4 6.32 6.37 10.28
C ALA A 4 6.56 7.88 10.20
N LYS A 5 7.72 8.33 10.69
CA LYS A 5 8.15 9.72 10.56
C LYS A 5 8.58 10.00 9.12
N GLN A 6 8.09 11.09 8.57
CA GLN A 6 8.51 11.55 7.23
C GLN A 6 9.81 12.34 7.35
N VAL A 7 10.80 11.96 6.56
CA VAL A 7 12.07 12.68 6.43
C VAL A 7 12.11 13.37 5.08
N TRP A 8 12.33 14.68 5.10
CA TRP A 8 12.38 15.52 3.92
C TRP A 8 13.81 15.99 3.68
N TYR A 9 14.27 15.87 2.45
CA TYR A 9 15.59 16.32 2.02
C TYR A 9 15.46 17.48 1.03
N GLU A 10 16.49 18.33 0.95
CA GLU A 10 16.52 19.43 -0.01
C GLU A 10 16.59 18.96 -1.47
N SER A 11 17.28 17.85 -1.72
CA SER A 11 17.62 17.38 -3.07
C SER A 11 17.17 15.94 -3.38
N ASN A 12 16.52 15.27 -2.44
CA ASN A 12 16.04 13.90 -2.60
C ASN A 12 14.55 13.78 -2.31
N LEU A 13 13.96 12.71 -2.79
CA LEU A 13 12.56 12.37 -2.44
C LEU A 13 12.44 12.12 -0.94
N PRO A 14 11.31 12.52 -0.32
CA PRO A 14 11.05 12.20 1.06
C PRO A 14 10.93 10.69 1.25
N HIS A 15 11.36 10.20 2.40
CA HIS A 15 11.15 8.81 2.78
C HIS A 15 10.53 8.69 4.17
N ALA A 16 10.02 7.51 4.50
CA ALA A 16 9.51 7.19 5.81
C ALA A 16 10.57 6.43 6.62
N ASP A 17 10.80 6.86 7.87
CA ASP A 17 11.63 6.10 8.81
C ASP A 17 10.95 4.77 9.14
N LYS A 18 11.76 3.73 9.41
CA LYS A 18 11.25 2.44 9.86
C LYS A 18 10.48 2.58 11.18
N THR A 19 9.42 1.81 11.32
CA THR A 19 8.64 1.71 12.57
C THR A 19 8.71 0.33 13.19
N ILE A 20 9.12 -0.67 12.44
CA ILE A 20 9.34 -2.04 12.87
C ILE A 20 10.86 -2.26 12.90
N HIS A 21 11.42 -2.37 14.07
CA HIS A 21 12.86 -2.51 14.29
C HIS A 21 13.26 -3.94 14.65
N SER A 22 12.29 -4.74 15.08
CA SER A 22 12.44 -6.17 15.37
C SER A 22 11.21 -6.96 14.95
N ILE A 23 11.32 -8.28 14.84
CA ILE A 23 10.20 -9.13 14.45
C ILE A 23 9.08 -9.12 15.51
N GLU A 24 9.43 -8.94 16.77
CA GLU A 24 8.50 -8.88 17.90
C GLU A 24 7.58 -7.65 17.85
N ASP A 25 8.01 -6.56 17.20
CA ASP A 25 7.21 -5.34 17.04
C ASP A 25 5.93 -5.60 16.25
N ILE A 26 5.94 -6.62 15.38
CA ILE A 26 4.79 -7.02 14.57
C ILE A 26 3.60 -7.44 15.46
N ALA A 27 3.87 -8.10 16.57
CA ALA A 27 2.83 -8.57 17.49
C ALA A 27 1.97 -7.43 18.07
N THR A 28 2.53 -6.22 18.13
CA THR A 28 1.85 -5.02 18.65
C THR A 28 1.29 -4.11 17.56
N LEU A 29 1.54 -4.45 16.28
CA LEU A 29 1.11 -3.64 15.17
C LEU A 29 -0.42 -3.62 15.08
N THR A 30 -0.99 -2.43 15.12
CA THR A 30 -2.43 -2.22 14.96
C THR A 30 -2.74 -1.66 13.58
N LYS A 31 -3.91 -2.04 13.05
CA LYS A 31 -4.39 -1.49 11.78
C LYS A 31 -4.76 -0.02 11.95
N PRO A 32 -4.11 0.92 11.22
CA PRO A 32 -4.47 2.34 11.30
C PRO A 32 -5.84 2.63 10.72
N ASN A 33 -6.48 3.67 11.24
CA ASN A 33 -7.70 4.20 10.66
C ASN A 33 -7.35 5.26 9.59
N PRO A 34 -7.59 5.02 8.29
CA PRO A 34 -7.22 5.97 7.23
C PRO A 34 -7.97 7.31 7.31
N LYS A 35 -9.08 7.37 8.04
CA LYS A 35 -9.87 8.60 8.24
C LYS A 35 -9.29 9.53 9.29
N LEU A 36 -8.39 9.03 10.15
CA LEU A 36 -7.91 9.77 11.33
C LEU A 36 -6.39 9.85 11.44
N GLU A 37 -5.67 8.89 10.85
CA GLU A 37 -4.26 8.70 11.17
C GLU A 37 -3.30 9.06 10.04
N GLY A 38 -2.14 9.59 10.43
CA GLY A 38 -1.07 10.00 9.54
C GLY A 38 -1.46 11.16 8.62
N LEU A 39 -0.92 11.15 7.41
CA LEU A 39 -1.17 12.19 6.41
C LEU A 39 -2.38 11.91 5.51
N LEU A 40 -3.08 10.78 5.68
CA LEU A 40 -4.15 10.37 4.78
C LEU A 40 -5.35 11.33 4.79
N PRO A 41 -5.85 11.81 5.96
CA PRO A 41 -6.90 12.82 5.99
C PRO A 41 -6.49 14.14 5.29
N PHE A 42 -5.23 14.54 5.43
CA PHE A 42 -4.68 15.72 4.76
C PHE A 42 -4.64 15.54 3.24
N ILE A 43 -4.24 14.36 2.76
CA ILE A 43 -4.23 14.04 1.32
C ILE A 43 -5.64 14.15 0.74
N ILE A 44 -6.65 13.59 1.40
CA ILE A 44 -8.05 13.69 0.97
C ILE A 44 -8.49 15.15 0.93
N GLN A 45 -8.19 15.91 1.97
CA GLN A 45 -8.55 17.35 2.01
C GLN A 45 -7.90 18.13 0.87
N ARG A 46 -6.62 17.89 0.57
CA ARG A 46 -5.92 18.52 -0.53
C ARG A 46 -6.53 18.16 -1.90
N LEU A 47 -6.86 16.88 -2.11
CA LEU A 47 -7.51 16.46 -3.35
C LEU A 47 -8.88 17.14 -3.53
N LYS A 48 -9.69 17.25 -2.47
CA LYS A 48 -10.97 17.99 -2.52
C LYS A 48 -10.79 19.46 -2.85
N GLU A 49 -9.77 20.09 -2.31
CA GLU A 49 -9.46 21.50 -2.60
C GLU A 49 -9.10 21.72 -4.07
N PHE A 50 -8.40 20.76 -4.68
CA PHE A 50 -8.00 20.84 -6.09
C PHE A 50 -8.99 20.22 -7.08
N GLU A 51 -10.00 19.51 -6.64
CA GLU A 51 -10.99 18.85 -7.50
C GLU A 51 -11.65 19.82 -8.50
N PRO A 52 -12.06 21.05 -8.11
CA PRO A 52 -12.60 22.03 -9.07
C PRO A 52 -11.61 22.41 -10.18
N ALA A 53 -10.33 22.59 -9.86
CA ALA A 53 -9.29 22.89 -10.85
C ALA A 53 -9.01 21.70 -11.78
N ILE A 54 -9.11 20.47 -11.27
CA ILE A 54 -9.00 19.25 -12.08
C ILE A 54 -10.17 19.18 -13.08
N HIS A 55 -11.38 19.51 -12.65
CA HIS A 55 -12.56 19.56 -13.54
C HIS A 55 -12.45 20.66 -14.58
N GLU A 56 -11.93 21.83 -14.23
CA GLU A 56 -11.75 22.96 -15.16
C GLU A 56 -10.88 22.60 -16.37
N ILE A 57 -9.88 21.72 -16.18
CA ILE A 57 -9.03 21.23 -17.27
C ILE A 57 -9.58 19.95 -17.94
N GLY A 58 -10.83 19.57 -17.66
CA GLY A 58 -11.51 18.44 -18.29
C GLY A 58 -11.16 17.06 -17.74
N HIS A 59 -10.62 16.97 -16.52
CA HIS A 59 -10.27 15.71 -15.87
C HIS A 59 -11.11 15.43 -14.62
N GLU A 60 -11.04 14.19 -14.14
CA GLU A 60 -11.69 13.71 -12.91
C GLU A 60 -10.75 12.77 -12.15
N ILE A 61 -10.99 12.60 -10.85
CA ILE A 61 -10.29 11.63 -10.02
C ILE A 61 -10.90 10.24 -10.30
N LYS A 62 -10.27 9.46 -11.20
CA LYS A 62 -10.80 8.19 -11.70
C LYS A 62 -10.31 6.96 -10.94
N PHE A 63 -9.23 7.07 -10.16
CA PHE A 63 -8.63 5.93 -9.49
C PHE A 63 -8.44 6.18 -7.99
N ALA A 64 -8.82 5.19 -7.17
CA ALA A 64 -8.29 5.07 -5.83
C ALA A 64 -6.90 4.39 -5.90
N ILE A 65 -5.93 4.94 -5.18
CA ILE A 65 -4.53 4.55 -5.31
C ILE A 65 -3.97 4.13 -3.95
N ALA A 66 -3.22 3.02 -3.94
CA ALA A 66 -2.46 2.58 -2.79
C ALA A 66 -1.13 1.95 -3.18
N ARG A 67 -0.16 1.98 -2.26
CA ARG A 67 0.96 1.04 -2.28
C ARG A 67 0.45 -0.34 -1.90
N GLY A 68 1.04 -1.37 -2.48
CA GLY A 68 0.70 -2.75 -2.16
C GLY A 68 1.33 -3.22 -0.85
N PRO A 69 0.88 -4.39 -0.35
CA PRO A 69 1.28 -4.89 0.96
C PRO A 69 2.78 -5.09 1.14
N LEU A 70 3.50 -5.60 0.14
CA LEU A 70 4.93 -5.85 0.25
C LEU A 70 5.71 -4.53 0.25
N ASN A 71 5.33 -3.57 -0.59
CA ASN A 71 5.92 -2.23 -0.57
C ASN A 71 5.75 -1.57 0.81
N ILE A 72 4.54 -1.62 1.39
CA ILE A 72 4.31 -1.03 2.72
C ILE A 72 5.14 -1.76 3.79
N ALA A 73 5.17 -3.09 3.79
CA ALA A 73 5.98 -3.87 4.71
C ALA A 73 7.46 -3.50 4.62
N SER A 74 8.00 -3.37 3.39
CA SER A 74 9.38 -2.98 3.17
C SER A 74 9.69 -1.56 3.66
N PHE A 75 8.73 -0.63 3.63
CA PHE A 75 8.89 0.71 4.21
C PHE A 75 8.87 0.68 5.74
N LEU A 76 8.06 -0.19 6.35
CA LEU A 76 7.93 -0.28 7.79
C LEU A 76 9.13 -0.96 8.47
N MET A 77 9.70 -2.00 7.85
CA MET A 77 10.82 -2.78 8.40
C MET A 77 12.17 -2.43 7.77
N GLY A 78 12.17 -2.01 6.51
CA GLY A 78 13.32 -2.01 5.60
C GLY A 78 13.28 -3.20 4.65
N THR A 79 13.72 -2.98 3.42
CA THR A 79 13.61 -4.01 2.36
C THR A 79 14.40 -5.28 2.70
N THR A 80 15.63 -5.13 3.20
CA THR A 80 16.47 -6.29 3.56
C THR A 80 15.85 -7.09 4.69
N GLU A 81 15.44 -6.43 5.77
CA GLU A 81 14.85 -7.07 6.93
C GLU A 81 13.51 -7.75 6.58
N PHE A 82 12.72 -7.13 5.72
CA PHE A 82 11.47 -7.72 5.24
C PHE A 82 11.72 -8.98 4.40
N MET A 83 12.68 -8.95 3.47
CA MET A 83 13.06 -10.13 2.68
C MET A 83 13.59 -11.27 3.55
N MET A 84 14.35 -10.92 4.60
CA MET A 84 14.78 -11.92 5.59
C MET A 84 13.61 -12.48 6.40
N ALA A 85 12.63 -11.65 6.78
CA ALA A 85 11.45 -12.07 7.52
C ALA A 85 10.60 -13.07 6.72
N ILE A 86 10.43 -12.88 5.42
CA ILE A 86 9.75 -13.83 4.53
C ILE A 86 10.36 -15.24 4.67
N MET A 87 11.68 -15.35 4.77
CA MET A 87 12.37 -16.62 4.82
C MET A 87 12.47 -17.21 6.23
N MET A 88 12.62 -16.38 7.25
CA MET A 88 12.98 -16.82 8.60
C MET A 88 11.82 -16.75 9.59
N ASN A 89 10.84 -15.90 9.34
CA ASN A 89 9.73 -15.59 10.25
C ASN A 89 8.39 -15.54 9.48
N PRO A 90 7.98 -16.64 8.83
CA PRO A 90 6.80 -16.66 7.95
C PRO A 90 5.51 -16.30 8.70
N GLU A 91 5.33 -16.76 9.94
CA GLU A 91 4.11 -16.51 10.72
C GLU A 91 3.93 -15.00 11.02
N GLU A 92 4.98 -14.34 11.48
CA GLU A 92 4.96 -12.90 11.76
C GLU A 92 4.80 -12.09 10.45
N THR A 93 5.42 -12.56 9.38
CA THR A 93 5.26 -11.94 8.05
C THR A 93 3.81 -12.04 7.58
N HIS A 94 3.15 -13.17 7.76
CA HIS A 94 1.72 -13.31 7.47
C HIS A 94 0.87 -12.35 8.32
N GLN A 95 1.17 -12.20 9.61
CA GLN A 95 0.48 -11.25 10.49
C GLN A 95 0.65 -9.81 9.99
N LEU A 96 1.86 -9.41 9.64
CA LEU A 96 2.18 -8.08 9.11
C LEU A 96 1.39 -7.79 7.82
N LEU A 97 1.49 -8.69 6.84
CA LEU A 97 0.85 -8.54 5.54
C LEU A 97 -0.69 -8.52 5.64
N LYS A 98 -1.27 -9.29 6.57
CA LYS A 98 -2.71 -9.26 6.85
C LYS A 98 -3.17 -7.88 7.32
N VAL A 99 -2.49 -7.32 8.33
CA VAL A 99 -2.81 -5.98 8.86
C VAL A 99 -2.70 -4.92 7.76
N ILE A 100 -1.64 -4.99 6.95
CA ILE A 100 -1.43 -4.05 5.85
C ILE A 100 -2.49 -4.20 4.74
N SER A 101 -2.85 -5.44 4.37
CA SER A 101 -3.86 -5.70 3.35
C SER A 101 -5.23 -5.16 3.77
N GLU A 102 -5.65 -5.41 5.00
CA GLU A 102 -6.89 -4.88 5.57
C GLU A 102 -6.90 -3.34 5.59
N PHE A 103 -5.79 -2.72 6.01
CA PHE A 103 -5.62 -1.26 5.95
C PHE A 103 -5.72 -0.74 4.51
N THR A 104 -5.09 -1.40 3.55
CA THR A 104 -5.11 -1.00 2.14
C THR A 104 -6.54 -1.00 1.58
N ILE A 105 -7.34 -2.01 1.94
CA ILE A 105 -8.77 -2.06 1.57
C ILE A 105 -9.53 -0.87 2.16
N ASP A 106 -9.33 -0.58 3.45
CA ASP A 106 -9.99 0.54 4.11
C ASP A 106 -9.60 1.90 3.52
N TRP A 107 -8.31 2.07 3.17
CA TRP A 107 -7.81 3.28 2.51
C TRP A 107 -8.40 3.49 1.10
N LEU A 108 -8.46 2.44 0.28
CA LEU A 108 -9.06 2.52 -1.05
C LEU A 108 -10.57 2.79 -0.97
N ARG A 109 -11.28 2.16 -0.03
CA ARG A 109 -12.71 2.44 0.23
C ARG A 109 -12.93 3.89 0.64
N TYR A 110 -12.10 4.41 1.53
CA TYR A 110 -12.22 5.79 1.97
C TYR A 110 -12.03 6.78 0.82
N GLN A 111 -11.07 6.55 -0.09
CA GLN A 111 -10.92 7.36 -1.29
C GLN A 111 -12.19 7.32 -2.15
N LYS A 112 -12.75 6.11 -2.40
CA LYS A 112 -13.97 5.96 -3.19
C LYS A 112 -15.20 6.60 -2.54
N GLU A 113 -15.29 6.58 -1.21
CA GLU A 113 -16.34 7.31 -0.47
C GLU A 113 -16.24 8.83 -0.66
N GLN A 114 -15.02 9.36 -0.76
CA GLN A 114 -14.79 10.79 -0.89
C GLN A 114 -14.90 11.32 -2.32
N PHE A 115 -14.65 10.47 -3.33
CA PHE A 115 -14.64 10.82 -4.74
C PHE A 115 -15.49 9.81 -5.53
N PRO A 116 -16.80 10.09 -5.72
CA PRO A 116 -17.72 9.20 -6.45
C PRO A 116 -17.34 8.94 -7.91
N SER A 117 -16.51 9.80 -8.50
CA SER A 117 -15.96 9.66 -9.86
C SER A 117 -14.96 8.50 -10.00
N ILE A 118 -14.53 7.87 -8.89
CA ILE A 118 -13.60 6.75 -8.93
C ILE A 118 -14.27 5.50 -9.52
N GLU A 119 -13.75 5.06 -10.66
CA GLU A 119 -14.19 3.89 -11.43
C GLU A 119 -13.21 2.72 -11.34
N GLY A 120 -11.99 2.97 -10.87
CA GLY A 120 -10.92 1.98 -10.80
C GLY A 120 -10.09 2.04 -9.52
N ILE A 121 -9.31 0.99 -9.32
CA ILE A 121 -8.27 0.94 -8.29
C ILE A 121 -6.91 0.70 -8.93
N LEU A 122 -5.88 1.34 -8.38
CA LEU A 122 -4.49 1.16 -8.76
C LEU A 122 -3.67 0.80 -7.53
N VAL A 123 -2.99 -0.35 -7.59
CA VAL A 123 -2.10 -0.83 -6.53
C VAL A 123 -0.69 -0.94 -7.09
N LEU A 124 0.28 -0.30 -6.42
CA LEU A 124 1.69 -0.30 -6.81
C LEU A 124 2.48 -1.15 -5.82
N ASP A 125 3.11 -2.23 -6.31
CA ASP A 125 3.91 -3.11 -5.46
C ASP A 125 5.13 -3.69 -6.20
N ASP A 126 6.22 -2.92 -6.19
CA ASP A 126 7.44 -3.27 -6.89
C ASP A 126 8.24 -4.39 -6.19
N ILE A 127 8.01 -4.56 -4.87
CA ILE A 127 8.69 -5.61 -4.09
C ILE A 127 8.26 -7.02 -4.55
N VAL A 128 7.09 -7.15 -5.15
CA VAL A 128 6.64 -8.41 -5.77
C VAL A 128 7.63 -8.93 -6.82
N GLY A 129 8.36 -8.06 -7.51
CA GLY A 129 9.36 -8.46 -8.49
C GLY A 129 10.66 -9.03 -7.91
N PHE A 130 10.84 -9.01 -6.59
CA PHE A 130 12.03 -9.52 -5.90
C PHE A 130 11.81 -10.88 -5.23
N VAL A 131 10.60 -11.40 -5.21
CA VAL A 131 10.27 -12.70 -4.62
C VAL A 131 10.19 -13.78 -5.69
N GLY A 132 10.50 -15.02 -5.31
CA GLY A 132 10.35 -16.19 -6.17
C GLY A 132 8.89 -16.63 -6.34
N GLU A 133 8.67 -17.67 -7.14
CA GLU A 133 7.32 -18.15 -7.45
C GLU A 133 6.61 -18.70 -6.21
N ASP A 134 7.33 -19.44 -5.36
CA ASP A 134 6.74 -20.04 -4.15
C ASP A 134 6.41 -18.95 -3.12
N GLU A 135 7.31 -18.00 -2.89
CA GLU A 135 7.05 -16.84 -2.02
C GLU A 135 5.93 -15.96 -2.59
N CYS A 136 5.82 -15.83 -3.91
CA CYS A 136 4.71 -15.11 -4.52
C CYS A 136 3.36 -15.78 -4.20
N ARG A 137 3.28 -17.11 -4.31
CA ARG A 137 2.06 -17.86 -3.96
C ARG A 137 1.71 -17.74 -2.48
N GLU A 138 2.71 -17.69 -1.60
CA GLU A 138 2.53 -17.69 -0.16
C GLU A 138 2.32 -16.28 0.40
N PHE A 139 3.12 -15.29 -0.01
CA PHE A 139 3.18 -13.96 0.61
C PHE A 139 2.62 -12.82 -0.26
N VAL A 140 2.33 -13.04 -1.54
CA VAL A 140 1.76 -12.01 -2.42
C VAL A 140 0.29 -12.26 -2.71
N VAL A 141 -0.04 -13.40 -3.31
CA VAL A 141 -1.39 -13.72 -3.78
C VAL A 141 -2.44 -13.64 -2.67
N PRO A 142 -2.22 -14.19 -1.45
CA PRO A 142 -3.22 -14.15 -0.38
C PRO A 142 -3.56 -12.74 0.10
N TYR A 143 -2.69 -11.76 -0.15
CA TYR A 143 -2.83 -10.38 0.34
C TYR A 143 -3.23 -9.40 -0.76
N LEU A 144 -2.83 -9.61 -2.01
CA LEU A 144 -3.29 -8.79 -3.15
C LEU A 144 -4.69 -9.18 -3.63
N LYS A 145 -4.98 -10.48 -3.71
CA LYS A 145 -6.27 -10.97 -4.19
C LYS A 145 -7.47 -10.40 -3.40
N PRO A 146 -7.48 -10.37 -2.05
CA PRO A 146 -8.55 -9.75 -1.28
C PRO A 146 -8.73 -8.26 -1.57
N ILE A 147 -7.63 -7.51 -1.80
CA ILE A 147 -7.68 -6.09 -2.15
C ILE A 147 -8.46 -5.90 -3.44
N PHE A 148 -8.09 -6.63 -4.50
CA PHE A 148 -8.78 -6.54 -5.79
C PHE A 148 -10.21 -7.08 -5.76
N ALA A 149 -10.48 -8.10 -4.94
CA ALA A 149 -11.82 -8.67 -4.77
C ALA A 149 -12.76 -7.78 -3.96
N ALA A 150 -12.23 -6.88 -3.10
CA ALA A 150 -13.03 -5.99 -2.26
C ALA A 150 -13.77 -4.88 -3.03
N PHE A 151 -13.50 -4.73 -4.34
CA PHE A 151 -14.03 -3.64 -5.16
C PHE A 151 -14.70 -4.16 -6.44
N GLU A 152 -15.95 -3.80 -6.62
CA GLU A 152 -16.67 -3.89 -7.90
C GLU A 152 -16.32 -2.64 -8.72
N THR A 153 -15.20 -2.69 -9.44
CA THR A 153 -14.70 -1.60 -10.27
C THR A 153 -14.52 -2.02 -11.72
N GLN A 154 -14.62 -1.06 -12.63
CA GLN A 154 -14.43 -1.30 -14.07
C GLN A 154 -12.97 -1.62 -14.39
N VAL A 155 -12.03 -0.99 -13.66
CA VAL A 155 -10.60 -1.15 -13.89
C VAL A 155 -9.89 -1.55 -12.60
N ARG A 156 -9.08 -2.61 -12.71
CA ARG A 156 -8.15 -3.05 -11.67
C ARG A 156 -6.75 -3.00 -12.26
N PHE A 157 -5.94 -2.07 -11.78
CA PHE A 157 -4.59 -1.86 -12.28
C PHE A 157 -3.56 -2.27 -11.22
N PHE A 158 -2.68 -3.18 -11.59
CA PHE A 158 -1.52 -3.55 -10.81
C PHE A 158 -0.27 -2.99 -11.48
N HIS A 159 0.53 -2.25 -10.73
CA HIS A 159 1.76 -1.63 -11.23
C HIS A 159 2.97 -2.24 -10.51
N ASN A 160 3.94 -2.67 -11.29
CA ASN A 160 5.21 -3.20 -10.83
C ASN A 160 6.31 -2.79 -11.82
N ASP A 161 7.29 -2.03 -11.35
CA ASP A 161 8.43 -1.56 -12.14
C ASP A 161 9.66 -2.48 -12.03
N ALA A 162 9.61 -3.53 -11.21
CA ALA A 162 10.74 -4.42 -11.03
C ALA A 162 10.95 -5.33 -12.24
N HIS A 163 12.21 -5.59 -12.56
CA HIS A 163 12.59 -6.61 -13.55
C HIS A 163 12.43 -8.01 -12.94
N GLY A 164 11.99 -8.96 -13.73
CA GLY A 164 11.89 -10.36 -13.28
C GLY A 164 10.54 -10.71 -12.71
N LEU A 165 9.48 -10.24 -13.33
CA LEU A 165 8.12 -10.68 -13.01
C LEU A 165 8.01 -12.19 -13.10
N VAL A 166 8.00 -12.83 -11.95
CA VAL A 166 7.37 -14.13 -11.81
C VAL A 166 5.87 -13.87 -11.91
N SER A 167 5.31 -14.27 -13.01
CA SER A 167 3.89 -14.28 -13.36
C SER A 167 2.95 -13.73 -12.28
N THR A 168 2.45 -12.54 -12.50
CA THR A 168 1.21 -12.10 -11.82
C THR A 168 0.14 -13.16 -12.04
N PRO A 169 -0.50 -13.64 -10.99
CA PRO A 169 -1.62 -14.57 -11.10
C PRO A 169 -2.82 -13.96 -11.79
#